data_401fbe8115c4b86dee9b1e30d31f5373
#
_entry.id   401fbe8115c4b86dee9b1e30d31f5373
#
_cell.length_a   1.000
_cell.length_b   1.000
_cell.length_c   1.000
_cell.angle_alpha   90.00
_cell.angle_beta   90.00
_cell.angle_gamma   90.00
#
_symmetry.space_group_name_H-M   'P 1'
#
loop_
_entity.id
_entity.type
_entity.pdbx_description
1 polymer ?
#
loop_
_entity_poly.entity_id
_entity_poly.type
_entity_poly.pdbx_seq_one_letter_code
_entity_poly.pdbx_strand_id
1 'polypeptide(L)'
;MKFFNFLIIIFISLTSSIKADLNENLINQLEEGGKLIFIRHAYAPGSGDPNNFNLNDCSTQRNLSEEGKKQAKSIGKFFIKNEIEIDKVLSSEWCRCKETAKIAFKDYTTKSFLNSFYSSKFAKNKDKQVKALKEYIKNYKNNNNENLVLV
;
A
#
# COMPACT_ATOMS: atom_id res chain seq x y z
N MET A 1 -33.49 38.96 2.71
CA MET A 1 -32.23 38.42 2.10
C MET A 1 -31.16 38.03 3.11
N LYS A 2 -31.44 37.76 4.37
CA LYS A 2 -30.45 37.37 5.41
C LYS A 2 -30.49 35.86 5.78
N PHE A 3 -31.49 35.12 5.36
CA PHE A 3 -31.62 33.67 5.67
C PHE A 3 -30.85 32.71 4.75
N PHE A 4 -30.48 33.16 3.55
CA PHE A 4 -29.79 32.28 2.58
C PHE A 4 -28.32 32.04 2.90
N ASN A 5 -27.66 32.99 3.56
CA ASN A 5 -26.23 32.83 3.92
C ASN A 5 -25.98 31.89 5.12
N PHE A 6 -26.99 31.66 5.98
CA PHE A 6 -26.87 30.80 7.15
C PHE A 6 -26.89 29.29 6.78
N LEU A 7 -27.66 28.96 5.73
CA LEU A 7 -27.80 27.55 5.28
C LEU A 7 -26.51 26.98 4.61
N ILE A 8 -25.74 27.86 3.94
CA ILE A 8 -24.50 27.46 3.25
C ILE A 8 -23.38 27.14 4.25
N ILE A 9 -23.31 27.86 5.38
CA ILE A 9 -22.28 27.66 6.41
C ILE A 9 -22.49 26.33 7.15
N ILE A 10 -23.74 25.90 7.37
CA ILE A 10 -24.06 24.62 8.03
C ILE A 10 -23.67 23.40 7.13
N PHE A 11 -23.80 23.53 5.80
CA PHE A 11 -23.47 22.42 4.88
C PHE A 11 -21.97 22.16 4.76
N ILE A 12 -21.13 23.19 4.87
CA ILE A 12 -19.66 23.05 4.79
C ILE A 12 -19.10 22.41 6.08
N SER A 13 -19.70 22.65 7.23
CA SER A 13 -19.24 22.06 8.50
C SER A 13 -19.54 20.56 8.62
N LEU A 14 -20.62 20.06 8.02
CA LEU A 14 -21.00 18.64 8.04
C LEU A 14 -20.04 17.74 7.20
N THR A 15 -19.57 18.24 6.06
CA THR A 15 -18.67 17.45 5.20
C THR A 15 -17.25 17.29 5.77
N SER A 16 -16.80 18.27 6.56
CA SER A 16 -15.48 18.20 7.21
C SER A 16 -15.48 17.21 8.38
N SER A 17 -16.56 17.13 9.14
CA SER A 17 -16.69 16.19 10.26
C SER A 17 -16.72 14.74 9.82
N ILE A 18 -17.39 14.39 8.72
CA ILE A 18 -17.47 13.03 8.20
C ILE A 18 -16.07 12.51 7.75
N LYS A 19 -15.27 13.35 7.09
CA LYS A 19 -13.92 12.96 6.68
C LYS A 19 -12.96 12.76 7.87
N ALA A 20 -13.09 13.58 8.91
CA ALA A 20 -12.28 13.44 10.12
C ALA A 20 -12.62 12.14 10.86
N ASP A 21 -13.90 11.82 11.01
CA ASP A 21 -14.39 10.62 11.68
C ASP A 21 -13.96 9.32 10.95
N LEU A 22 -14.07 9.26 9.62
CA LEU A 22 -13.62 8.13 8.83
C LEU A 22 -12.10 7.90 8.93
N ASN A 23 -11.32 8.96 9.01
CA ASN A 23 -9.86 8.85 9.11
C ASN A 23 -9.43 8.38 10.51
N GLU A 24 -10.07 8.87 11.55
CA GLU A 24 -9.84 8.46 12.93
C GLU A 24 -10.22 6.98 13.15
N ASN A 25 -11.37 6.54 12.64
CA ASN A 25 -11.79 5.14 12.71
C ASN A 25 -10.79 4.20 12.01
N LEU A 26 -10.27 4.59 10.83
CA LEU A 26 -9.24 3.79 10.15
C LEU A 26 -7.95 3.70 10.97
N ILE A 27 -7.50 4.79 11.55
CA ILE A 27 -6.30 4.83 12.40
C ILE A 27 -6.50 3.89 13.59
N ASN A 28 -7.60 4.01 14.32
CA ASN A 28 -7.91 3.15 15.47
C ASN A 28 -7.90 1.67 15.09
N GLN A 29 -8.48 1.30 13.94
CA GLN A 29 -8.43 -0.09 13.47
C GLN A 29 -7.01 -0.57 13.17
N LEU A 30 -6.14 0.29 12.63
CA LEU A 30 -4.75 -0.05 12.34
C LEU A 30 -3.90 -0.16 13.62
N GLU A 31 -4.17 0.68 14.62
CA GLU A 31 -3.56 0.63 15.96
C GLU A 31 -3.96 -0.64 16.73
N GLU A 32 -5.20 -1.10 16.59
CA GLU A 32 -5.64 -2.39 17.14
C GLU A 32 -4.83 -3.57 16.62
N GLY A 33 -4.18 -3.43 15.45
CA GLY A 33 -3.37 -4.46 14.83
C GLY A 33 -4.16 -5.64 14.24
N GLY A 34 -3.45 -6.71 13.89
CA GLY A 34 -4.05 -7.93 13.31
C GLY A 34 -4.60 -7.76 11.90
N LYS A 35 -4.30 -6.68 11.21
CA LYS A 35 -4.83 -6.38 9.87
C LYS A 35 -3.88 -6.85 8.77
N LEU A 36 -4.45 -7.18 7.63
CA LEU A 36 -3.74 -7.32 6.35
C LEU A 36 -3.86 -6.01 5.60
N ILE A 37 -2.73 -5.33 5.40
CA ILE A 37 -2.68 -4.01 4.77
C ILE A 37 -2.08 -4.15 3.38
N PHE A 38 -2.89 -3.99 2.33
CA PHE A 38 -2.43 -3.98 0.95
C PHE A 38 -2.12 -2.56 0.51
N ILE A 39 -0.86 -2.31 0.16
CA ILE A 39 -0.39 -1.02 -0.33
C ILE A 39 0.06 -1.18 -1.78
N ARG A 40 -0.57 -0.46 -2.70
CA ARG A 40 -0.03 -0.34 -4.04
C ARG A 40 1.31 0.39 -3.98
N HIS A 41 2.30 -0.04 -4.80
CA HIS A 41 3.54 0.71 -4.93
C HIS A 41 3.29 2.21 -5.15
N ALA A 42 4.17 3.06 -4.66
CA ALA A 42 4.11 4.50 -4.82
C ALA A 42 4.19 4.92 -6.31
N TYR A 43 3.98 6.17 -6.60
CA TYR A 43 3.82 6.65 -7.96
C TYR A 43 5.04 6.32 -8.84
N ALA A 44 4.77 5.55 -9.89
CA ALA A 44 5.70 5.22 -10.96
C ALA A 44 5.02 5.61 -12.29
N PRO A 45 5.51 6.61 -13.01
CA PRO A 45 4.84 7.17 -14.20
C PRO A 45 4.72 6.14 -15.32
N GLY A 46 3.69 6.30 -16.17
CA GLY A 46 3.41 5.39 -17.28
C GLY A 46 2.58 4.16 -16.89
N SER A 47 2.50 3.22 -17.80
CA SER A 47 1.72 1.98 -17.66
C SER A 47 2.52 0.80 -18.21
N GLY A 48 2.38 -0.37 -17.57
CA GLY A 48 3.16 -1.56 -17.94
C GLY A 48 4.65 -1.44 -17.57
N ASP A 49 5.42 -2.35 -18.10
CA ASP A 49 6.88 -2.34 -18.06
C ASP A 49 7.43 -2.43 -19.50
N PRO A 50 8.67 -2.00 -19.78
CA PRO A 50 9.28 -2.08 -21.12
C PRO A 50 9.32 -3.52 -21.65
N ASN A 51 9.42 -3.65 -22.98
CA ASN A 51 9.45 -4.97 -23.63
C ASN A 51 10.64 -5.83 -23.22
N ASN A 52 11.78 -5.20 -22.90
CA ASN A 52 13.00 -5.83 -22.41
C ASN A 52 12.99 -6.09 -20.91
N PHE A 53 11.82 -6.06 -20.27
CA PHE A 53 11.65 -6.28 -18.82
C PHE A 53 12.42 -7.52 -18.33
N ASN A 54 13.25 -7.29 -17.32
CA ASN A 54 13.93 -8.30 -16.53
C ASN A 54 13.73 -8.03 -15.05
N LEU A 55 13.24 -9.03 -14.31
CA LEU A 55 12.94 -8.91 -12.88
C LEU A 55 14.18 -8.58 -12.03
N ASN A 56 15.35 -9.04 -12.46
CA ASN A 56 16.62 -8.85 -11.75
C ASN A 56 17.36 -7.56 -12.12
N ASP A 57 16.82 -6.79 -13.09
CA ASP A 57 17.44 -5.55 -13.57
C ASP A 57 16.44 -4.39 -13.52
N CYS A 58 16.60 -3.53 -12.52
CA CYS A 58 15.72 -2.38 -12.33
C CYS A 58 15.80 -1.36 -13.47
N SER A 59 16.88 -1.30 -14.23
CA SER A 59 17.00 -0.39 -15.36
C SER A 59 16.04 -0.74 -16.50
N THR A 60 15.56 -1.98 -16.54
CA THR A 60 14.58 -2.47 -17.52
C THR A 60 13.15 -2.39 -17.02
N GLN A 61 12.91 -1.78 -15.88
CA GLN A 61 11.59 -1.71 -15.25
C GLN A 61 11.08 -0.27 -15.18
N ARG A 62 9.79 -0.12 -15.05
CA ARG A 62 9.16 1.13 -14.67
C ARG A 62 9.37 1.38 -13.19
N ASN A 63 10.14 2.40 -12.83
CA ASN A 63 10.56 2.71 -11.48
C ASN A 63 9.81 3.90 -10.87
N LEU A 64 9.97 4.15 -9.58
CA LEU A 64 9.38 5.29 -8.90
C LEU A 64 9.95 6.61 -9.45
N SER A 65 9.09 7.63 -9.56
CA SER A 65 9.54 9.00 -9.73
C SER A 65 9.98 9.61 -8.39
N GLU A 66 10.57 10.78 -8.41
CA GLU A 66 10.88 11.52 -7.19
C GLU A 66 9.63 11.84 -6.37
N GLU A 67 8.51 12.10 -7.04
CA GLU A 67 7.19 12.25 -6.39
C GLU A 67 6.76 10.93 -5.71
N GLY A 68 6.93 9.80 -6.39
CA GLY A 68 6.66 8.48 -5.81
C GLY A 68 7.53 8.19 -4.59
N LYS A 69 8.80 8.55 -4.61
CA LYS A 69 9.67 8.43 -3.43
C LYS A 69 9.20 9.29 -2.26
N LYS A 70 8.73 10.52 -2.54
CA LYS A 70 8.13 11.39 -1.51
C LYS A 70 6.84 10.77 -0.96
N GLN A 71 5.99 10.20 -1.82
CA GLN A 71 4.78 9.48 -1.41
C GLN A 71 5.12 8.28 -0.51
N ALA A 72 6.10 7.46 -0.88
CA ALA A 72 6.54 6.33 -0.05
C ALA A 72 7.04 6.79 1.33
N LYS A 73 7.80 7.90 1.41
CA LYS A 73 8.20 8.52 2.69
C LYS A 73 7.00 8.96 3.51
N SER A 74 5.97 9.52 2.86
CA SER A 74 4.75 9.96 3.55
C SER A 74 3.97 8.79 4.12
N ILE A 75 3.92 7.65 3.41
CA ILE A 75 3.34 6.41 3.92
C ILE A 75 4.05 5.97 5.20
N GLY A 76 5.38 5.87 5.17
CA GLY A 76 6.14 5.47 6.37
C GLY A 76 5.96 6.44 7.55
N LYS A 77 5.94 7.75 7.29
CA LYS A 77 5.67 8.76 8.33
C LYS A 77 4.27 8.60 8.94
N PHE A 78 3.27 8.22 8.14
CA PHE A 78 1.92 7.97 8.63
C PHE A 78 1.89 6.82 9.66
N PHE A 79 2.55 5.70 9.38
CA PHE A 79 2.65 4.57 10.30
C PHE A 79 3.36 4.95 11.59
N ILE A 80 4.50 5.64 11.49
CA ILE A 80 5.28 6.07 12.67
C ILE A 80 4.50 7.07 13.51
N LYS A 81 3.87 8.07 12.87
CA LYS A 81 3.13 9.14 13.57
C LYS A 81 1.95 8.61 14.37
N ASN A 82 1.28 7.57 13.85
CA ASN A 82 0.10 6.98 14.47
C ASN A 82 0.43 5.68 15.21
N GLU A 83 1.69 5.42 15.52
CA GLU A 83 2.15 4.28 16.34
C GLU A 83 1.60 2.92 15.86
N ILE A 84 1.41 2.77 14.52
CA ILE A 84 0.85 1.56 13.92
C ILE A 84 1.93 0.47 13.86
N GLU A 85 1.78 -0.55 14.68
CA GLU A 85 2.72 -1.67 14.78
C GLU A 85 2.64 -2.62 13.58
N ILE A 86 3.82 -3.05 13.09
CA ILE A 86 3.96 -3.91 11.92
C ILE A 86 4.85 -5.11 12.27
N ASP A 87 4.32 -6.33 12.16
CA ASP A 87 5.11 -7.56 12.30
C ASP A 87 6.03 -7.77 11.09
N LYS A 88 5.47 -7.69 9.89
CA LYS A 88 6.23 -7.93 8.64
C LYS A 88 5.76 -7.05 7.50
N VAL A 89 6.71 -6.73 6.64
CA VAL A 89 6.44 -6.15 5.33
C VAL A 89 6.84 -7.14 4.24
N LEU A 90 5.88 -7.55 3.43
CA LEU A 90 6.10 -8.36 2.25
C LEU A 90 6.02 -7.49 0.99
N SER A 91 6.93 -7.67 0.08
CA SER A 91 6.94 -6.94 -1.18
C SER A 91 6.93 -7.87 -2.38
N SER A 92 6.29 -7.44 -3.46
CA SER A 92 6.57 -7.99 -4.78
C SER A 92 8.05 -7.84 -5.14
N GLU A 93 8.54 -8.68 -6.04
CA GLU A 93 9.92 -8.63 -6.55
C GLU A 93 10.15 -7.49 -7.56
N TRP A 94 9.10 -6.77 -8.01
CA TRP A 94 9.23 -5.58 -8.85
C TRP A 94 9.97 -4.45 -8.14
N CYS A 95 10.89 -3.80 -8.86
CA CYS A 95 11.76 -2.77 -8.26
C CYS A 95 10.97 -1.62 -7.63
N ARG A 96 9.89 -1.15 -8.24
CA ARG A 96 9.01 -0.11 -7.67
C ARG A 96 8.33 -0.53 -6.36
N CYS A 97 8.00 -1.83 -6.22
CA CYS A 97 7.43 -2.34 -4.96
C CYS A 97 8.49 -2.44 -3.88
N LYS A 98 9.67 -3.02 -4.22
CA LYS A 98 10.82 -3.09 -3.30
C LYS A 98 11.26 -1.70 -2.84
N GLU A 99 11.34 -0.73 -3.75
CA GLU A 99 11.73 0.64 -3.42
C GLU A 99 10.68 1.33 -2.54
N THR A 100 9.37 1.11 -2.80
CA THR A 100 8.30 1.61 -1.93
C THR A 100 8.42 1.04 -0.53
N ALA A 101 8.55 -0.28 -0.39
CA ALA A 101 8.69 -0.96 0.89
C ALA A 101 9.94 -0.48 1.65
N LYS A 102 11.09 -0.38 0.97
CA LYS A 102 12.34 0.09 1.57
C LYS A 102 12.26 1.52 2.09
N ILE A 103 11.65 2.42 1.31
CA ILE A 103 11.53 3.84 1.71
C ILE A 103 10.54 4.02 2.84
N ALA A 104 9.39 3.32 2.80
CA ALA A 104 8.35 3.47 3.79
C ALA A 104 8.65 2.74 5.10
N PHE A 105 9.20 1.53 5.03
CA PHE A 105 9.29 0.62 6.18
C PHE A 105 10.70 0.13 6.51
N LYS A 106 11.70 0.45 5.71
CA LYS A 106 13.12 0.03 5.80
C LYS A 106 13.32 -1.47 5.51
N ASP A 107 12.75 -2.35 6.34
CA ASP A 107 12.88 -3.80 6.23
C ASP A 107 11.69 -4.43 5.52
N TYR A 108 11.97 -5.39 4.64
CA TYR A 108 10.95 -6.14 3.92
C TYR A 108 11.50 -7.47 3.40
N THR A 109 10.58 -8.41 3.10
CA THR A 109 10.90 -9.68 2.44
C THR A 109 10.15 -9.76 1.11
N THR A 110 10.83 -10.17 0.03
CA THR A 110 10.17 -10.36 -1.26
C THR A 110 9.42 -11.68 -1.32
N LYS A 111 8.26 -11.65 -1.99
CA LYS A 111 7.42 -12.83 -2.24
C LYS A 111 6.91 -12.82 -3.68
N SER A 112 7.23 -13.85 -4.44
CA SER A 112 6.84 -13.97 -5.84
C SER A 112 5.31 -14.05 -6.05
N PHE A 113 4.56 -14.49 -5.05
CA PHE A 113 3.10 -14.48 -5.11
C PHE A 113 2.47 -13.07 -5.06
N LEU A 114 3.25 -12.03 -4.76
CA LEU A 114 2.84 -10.62 -4.86
C LEU A 114 3.20 -10.00 -6.22
N ASN A 115 3.83 -10.75 -7.11
CA ASN A 115 4.22 -10.25 -8.41
C ASN A 115 3.00 -9.96 -9.28
N SER A 116 3.12 -8.95 -10.16
CA SER A 116 2.05 -8.57 -11.06
C SER A 116 1.74 -9.68 -12.08
N PHE A 117 0.47 -9.97 -12.28
CA PHE A 117 -0.05 -10.80 -13.37
C PHE A 117 -0.94 -9.99 -14.35
N TYR A 118 -0.82 -8.67 -14.32
CA TYR A 118 -1.66 -7.76 -15.12
C TYR A 118 -1.40 -7.88 -16.63
N SER A 119 -0.13 -7.98 -17.05
CA SER A 119 0.17 -8.12 -18.48
C SER A 119 -0.08 -9.54 -18.98
N SER A 120 -0.40 -9.69 -20.26
CA SER A 120 -0.60 -11.00 -20.91
C SER A 120 0.58 -11.96 -20.71
N LYS A 121 1.82 -11.42 -20.69
CA LYS A 121 3.05 -12.17 -20.42
C LYS A 121 3.03 -12.90 -19.07
N PHE A 122 2.38 -12.32 -18.05
CA PHE A 122 2.36 -12.83 -16.68
C PHE A 122 1.00 -13.38 -16.25
N ALA A 123 -0.07 -13.18 -17.05
CA ALA A 123 -1.44 -13.57 -16.72
C ALA A 123 -1.59 -15.04 -16.31
N LYS A 124 -0.80 -15.95 -16.91
CA LYS A 124 -0.77 -17.38 -16.59
C LYS A 124 -0.36 -17.69 -15.14
N ASN A 125 0.27 -16.74 -14.45
CA ASN A 125 0.72 -16.92 -13.06
C ASN A 125 -0.37 -16.63 -12.03
N LYS A 126 -1.50 -16.02 -12.44
CA LYS A 126 -2.56 -15.52 -11.55
C LYS A 126 -3.01 -16.56 -10.52
N ASP A 127 -3.46 -17.72 -10.99
CA ASP A 127 -4.08 -18.71 -10.10
C ASP A 127 -3.07 -19.29 -9.11
N LYS A 128 -1.85 -19.56 -9.57
CA LYS A 128 -0.75 -20.03 -8.71
C LYS A 128 -0.39 -18.98 -7.64
N GLN A 129 -0.29 -17.72 -8.03
CA GLN A 129 0.07 -16.64 -7.10
C GLN A 129 -1.04 -16.37 -6.09
N VAL A 130 -2.30 -16.33 -6.52
CA VAL A 130 -3.45 -16.15 -5.63
C VAL A 130 -3.58 -17.30 -4.65
N LYS A 131 -3.37 -18.56 -5.10
CA LYS A 131 -3.37 -19.73 -4.22
C LYS A 131 -2.26 -19.62 -3.17
N ALA A 132 -1.04 -19.29 -3.58
CA ALA A 132 0.11 -19.17 -2.67
C ALA A 132 -0.09 -18.03 -1.65
N LEU A 133 -0.65 -16.89 -2.06
CA LEU A 133 -1.01 -15.80 -1.16
C LEU A 133 -2.05 -16.25 -0.12
N LYS A 134 -3.11 -16.93 -0.55
CA LYS A 134 -4.15 -17.46 0.37
C LYS A 134 -3.57 -18.46 1.38
N GLU A 135 -2.72 -19.37 0.92
CA GLU A 135 -2.03 -20.34 1.79
C GLU A 135 -1.10 -19.62 2.78
N TYR A 136 -0.35 -18.63 2.32
CA TYR A 136 0.51 -17.82 3.20
C TYR A 136 -0.31 -17.15 4.30
N ILE A 137 -1.40 -16.47 3.94
CA ILE A 137 -2.28 -15.76 4.91
C ILE A 137 -2.90 -16.76 5.89
N LYS A 138 -3.41 -17.92 5.41
CA LYS A 138 -4.00 -18.95 6.26
C LYS A 138 -3.03 -19.49 7.31
N ASN A 139 -1.76 -19.62 6.94
CA ASN A 139 -0.72 -20.19 7.80
C ASN A 139 0.08 -19.11 8.57
N TYR A 140 -0.20 -17.85 8.32
CA TYR A 140 0.47 -16.76 8.99
C TYR A 140 0.02 -16.66 10.44
N LYS A 141 0.99 -16.82 11.34
CA LYS A 141 0.77 -16.67 12.77
C LYS A 141 1.30 -15.30 13.20
N ASN A 142 0.40 -14.46 13.64
CA ASN A 142 0.71 -13.20 14.26
C ASN A 142 0.62 -13.37 15.79
N ASN A 143 1.75 -13.38 16.47
CA ASN A 143 1.79 -13.65 17.91
C ASN A 143 1.49 -12.40 18.75
N ASN A 144 1.71 -11.19 18.20
CA ASN A 144 1.62 -9.92 18.93
C ASN A 144 0.45 -9.04 18.48
N ASN A 145 -0.45 -9.58 17.67
CA ASN A 145 -1.55 -8.81 17.05
C ASN A 145 -1.09 -7.59 16.21
N GLU A 146 0.13 -7.61 15.69
CA GLU A 146 0.67 -6.57 14.83
C GLU A 146 0.13 -6.70 13.39
N ASN A 147 0.35 -5.70 12.55
CA ASN A 147 -0.16 -5.69 11.18
C ASN A 147 0.80 -6.38 10.21
N LEU A 148 0.24 -7.03 9.17
CA LEU A 148 1.01 -7.54 8.03
C LEU A 148 0.81 -6.63 6.81
N VAL A 149 1.90 -6.02 6.33
CA VAL A 149 1.89 -5.14 5.16
C VAL A 149 2.34 -5.89 3.91
N LEU A 150 1.60 -5.71 2.81
CA LEU A 150 1.87 -6.29 1.49
C LEU A 150 1.97 -5.17 0.44
N VAL A 151 3.10 -5.04 -0.25
CA VAL A 151 3.42 -3.99 -1.25
C VAL A 151 3.61 -4.59 -2.66
#